data_4e94aed3dd584935b8374b2d80f56297
#
_entry.id   4e94aed3dd584935b8374b2d80f56297
#
_cell.length_a   1.000
_cell.length_b   1.000
_cell.length_c   1.000
_cell.angle_alpha   90.00
_cell.angle_beta   90.00
_cell.angle_gamma   90.00
#
_symmetry.space_group_name_H-M   'P 1'
#
loop_
_entity.id
_entity.type
_entity.pdbx_description
1 polymer ?
#
loop_
_entity_poly.entity_id
_entity_poly.type
_entity_poly.pdbx_seq_one_letter_code
_entity_poly.pdbx_strand_id
1 'polypeptide(L)'
;MNILRMALLSVAFMLGASFAPVVSAQQPGAQKSLYDRLGGLKGITVVVDDFINRLVANKQLNKNPAINAGRKSAPAPYLKFQVSQMVCGVTGGPCKYTGKAMKESHAHLNINEREWGVMAGEFKKSLDKFKVPAAEQKELFDIVGTTKADIVVRK
;
A
#
# COMPACT_ATOMS: atom_id res chain seq x y z
N MET A 1 33.66 -86.15 -20.95
CA MET A 1 33.26 -85.94 -22.31
C MET A 1 31.82 -85.52 -22.35
N ASN A 2 31.48 -84.57 -22.99
CA ASN A 2 30.20 -83.81 -23.19
C ASN A 2 30.08 -82.51 -22.42
N ILE A 3 30.35 -81.45 -23.19
CA ILE A 3 30.31 -80.07 -22.83
C ILE A 3 28.89 -79.60 -23.07
N LEU A 4 28.21 -79.21 -22.00
CA LEU A 4 26.88 -78.63 -22.09
C LEU A 4 27.01 -77.11 -22.12
N ARG A 5 26.71 -76.52 -23.27
CA ARG A 5 26.68 -75.05 -23.47
C ARG A 5 25.40 -74.48 -22.83
N MET A 6 25.55 -73.70 -21.76
CA MET A 6 24.47 -72.85 -21.24
C MET A 6 24.54 -71.49 -21.93
N ALA A 7 23.52 -71.19 -22.69
CA ALA A 7 23.27 -69.84 -23.24
C ALA A 7 22.60 -68.97 -22.21
N LEU A 8 23.29 -67.91 -21.78
CA LEU A 8 22.72 -66.84 -20.96
C LEU A 8 21.95 -65.86 -21.85
N LEU A 9 20.63 -65.84 -21.75
CA LEU A 9 19.77 -64.74 -22.29
C LEU A 9 19.84 -63.59 -21.35
N SER A 10 20.47 -62.50 -21.77
CA SER A 10 20.43 -61.21 -21.09
C SER A 10 19.16 -60.46 -21.52
N VAL A 11 18.19 -60.38 -20.64
CA VAL A 11 17.01 -59.52 -20.81
C VAL A 11 17.39 -58.10 -20.36
N ALA A 12 17.58 -57.22 -21.31
CA ALA A 12 17.76 -55.77 -21.04
C ALA A 12 16.38 -55.14 -20.72
N PHE A 13 16.16 -54.84 -19.47
CA PHE A 13 14.96 -54.09 -19.02
C PHE A 13 15.18 -52.60 -19.24
N MET A 14 14.66 -52.04 -20.33
CA MET A 14 14.66 -50.62 -20.62
C MET A 14 13.61 -49.96 -19.73
N LEU A 15 14.02 -49.29 -18.62
CA LEU A 15 13.19 -48.37 -17.88
C LEU A 15 13.00 -47.08 -18.70
N GLY A 16 11.88 -46.98 -19.40
CA GLY A 16 11.46 -45.74 -20.02
C GLY A 16 10.99 -44.75 -18.96
N ALA A 17 11.81 -43.76 -18.60
CA ALA A 17 11.40 -42.63 -17.77
C ALA A 17 10.46 -41.73 -18.56
N SER A 18 9.15 -41.88 -18.36
CA SER A 18 8.14 -40.94 -18.87
C SER A 18 8.24 -39.61 -18.11
N PHE A 19 8.91 -38.63 -18.73
CA PHE A 19 8.82 -37.24 -18.28
C PHE A 19 7.42 -36.70 -18.62
N ALA A 20 6.51 -36.71 -17.65
CA ALA A 20 5.26 -35.94 -17.74
C ALA A 20 5.62 -34.47 -17.67
N PRO A 21 5.12 -33.61 -18.58
CA PRO A 21 5.27 -32.16 -18.42
C PRO A 21 4.53 -31.72 -17.16
N VAL A 22 5.25 -31.11 -16.23
CA VAL A 22 4.65 -30.43 -15.07
C VAL A 22 3.95 -29.20 -15.63
N VAL A 23 2.67 -29.33 -15.93
CA VAL A 23 1.80 -28.18 -16.21
C VAL A 23 1.70 -27.41 -14.90
N SER A 24 2.45 -26.32 -14.79
CA SER A 24 2.27 -25.33 -13.72
C SER A 24 0.86 -24.80 -13.85
N ALA A 25 -0.07 -25.29 -13.01
CA ALA A 25 -1.38 -24.70 -12.86
C ALA A 25 -1.19 -23.27 -12.37
N GLN A 26 -1.35 -22.28 -13.27
CA GLN A 26 -1.49 -20.89 -12.91
C GLN A 26 -2.70 -20.81 -11.97
N GLN A 27 -2.44 -20.49 -10.69
CA GLN A 27 -3.51 -20.21 -9.75
C GLN A 27 -4.41 -19.11 -10.34
N PRO A 28 -5.73 -19.26 -10.30
CA PRO A 28 -6.68 -18.25 -10.76
C PRO A 28 -6.33 -16.93 -10.07
N GLY A 29 -6.07 -15.89 -10.84
CA GLY A 29 -5.45 -14.62 -10.50
C GLY A 29 -5.72 -14.14 -9.08
N ALA A 30 -4.69 -14.14 -8.25
CA ALA A 30 -4.69 -13.37 -7.02
C ALA A 30 -5.04 -11.92 -7.39
N GLN A 31 -6.15 -11.42 -6.86
CA GLN A 31 -6.58 -10.05 -7.12
C GLN A 31 -5.43 -9.11 -6.74
N LYS A 32 -5.02 -8.24 -7.68
CA LYS A 32 -3.92 -7.28 -7.44
C LYS A 32 -4.20 -6.49 -6.17
N SER A 33 -3.17 -6.32 -5.34
CA SER A 33 -3.26 -5.50 -4.15
C SER A 33 -3.72 -4.06 -4.50
N LEU A 34 -4.28 -3.33 -3.54
CA LEU A 34 -4.57 -1.92 -3.77
C LEU A 34 -3.30 -1.15 -4.14
N TYR A 35 -2.16 -1.49 -3.54
CA TYR A 35 -0.85 -0.95 -3.90
C TYR A 35 -0.54 -1.09 -5.39
N ASP A 36 -0.73 -2.29 -5.96
CA ASP A 36 -0.46 -2.54 -7.39
C ASP A 36 -1.43 -1.77 -8.29
N ARG A 37 -2.72 -1.71 -7.90
CA ARG A 37 -3.76 -0.98 -8.64
C ARG A 37 -3.55 0.54 -8.61
N LEU A 38 -2.92 1.06 -7.56
CA LEU A 38 -2.50 2.47 -7.44
C LEU A 38 -1.23 2.81 -8.22
N GLY A 39 -0.61 1.83 -8.89
CA GLY A 39 0.64 2.03 -9.63
C GLY A 39 1.90 1.96 -8.76
N GLY A 40 1.82 1.27 -7.63
CA GLY A 40 2.92 1.06 -6.71
C GLY A 40 3.37 2.33 -6.00
N LEU A 41 4.59 2.31 -5.46
CA LEU A 41 5.14 3.44 -4.71
C LEU A 41 5.21 4.73 -5.56
N LYS A 42 5.49 4.60 -6.86
CA LYS A 42 5.52 5.75 -7.78
C LYS A 42 4.16 6.44 -7.88
N GLY A 43 3.08 5.69 -8.06
CA GLY A 43 1.72 6.23 -8.11
C GLY A 43 1.31 6.87 -6.78
N ILE A 44 1.60 6.20 -5.67
CA ILE A 44 1.32 6.70 -4.32
C ILE A 44 2.04 8.02 -4.04
N THR A 45 3.35 8.11 -4.36
CA THR A 45 4.15 9.30 -4.02
C THR A 45 3.70 10.55 -4.76
N VAL A 46 3.24 10.47 -6.01
CA VAL A 46 2.78 11.66 -6.74
C VAL A 46 1.44 12.18 -6.19
N VAL A 47 0.54 11.27 -5.77
CA VAL A 47 -0.72 11.65 -5.12
C VAL A 47 -0.46 12.27 -3.74
N VAL A 48 0.41 11.64 -2.94
CA VAL A 48 0.78 12.13 -1.61
C VAL A 48 1.50 13.48 -1.69
N ASP A 49 2.36 13.70 -2.68
CA ASP A 49 3.03 14.98 -2.89
C ASP A 49 2.00 16.12 -3.08
N ASP A 50 1.06 15.95 -3.99
CA ASP A 50 0.01 16.93 -4.25
C ASP A 50 -0.88 17.13 -3.02
N PHE A 51 -1.28 16.05 -2.36
CA PHE A 51 -2.12 16.08 -1.17
C PHE A 51 -1.47 16.87 -0.03
N ILE A 52 -0.21 16.60 0.31
CA ILE A 52 0.49 17.33 1.37
C ILE A 52 0.68 18.80 0.98
N ASN A 53 0.98 19.10 -0.28
CA ASN A 53 1.06 20.49 -0.75
C ASN A 53 -0.28 21.22 -0.57
N ARG A 54 -1.40 20.58 -0.88
CA ARG A 54 -2.75 21.13 -0.65
C ARG A 54 -3.02 21.40 0.82
N LEU A 55 -2.69 20.45 1.70
CA LEU A 55 -2.87 20.64 3.14
C LEU A 55 -2.04 21.81 3.67
N VAL A 56 -0.79 21.95 3.23
CA VAL A 56 0.09 23.04 3.64
C VAL A 56 -0.42 24.40 3.16
N ALA A 57 -0.97 24.46 1.94
CA ALA A 57 -1.49 25.70 1.36
C ALA A 57 -2.92 26.03 1.84
N ASN A 58 -3.64 25.11 2.50
CA ASN A 58 -5.05 25.28 2.83
C ASN A 58 -5.26 26.34 3.91
N LYS A 59 -5.95 27.43 3.55
CA LYS A 59 -6.18 28.57 4.45
C LYS A 59 -7.05 28.23 5.66
N GLN A 60 -7.93 27.23 5.56
CA GLN A 60 -8.79 26.85 6.71
C GLN A 60 -7.99 26.07 7.74
N LEU A 61 -7.15 25.12 7.31
CA LEU A 61 -6.23 24.39 8.19
C LEU A 61 -5.20 25.33 8.81
N ASN A 62 -4.77 26.36 8.09
CA ASN A 62 -3.80 27.35 8.57
C ASN A 62 -4.37 28.28 9.67
N LYS A 63 -5.69 28.29 9.89
CA LYS A 63 -6.29 28.98 11.03
C LYS A 63 -6.06 28.26 12.36
N ASN A 64 -5.75 26.97 12.33
CA ASN A 64 -5.43 26.21 13.54
C ASN A 64 -3.96 26.45 13.93
N PRO A 65 -3.68 27.14 15.06
CA PRO A 65 -2.30 27.44 15.45
C PRO A 65 -1.49 26.19 15.81
N ALA A 66 -2.15 25.12 16.28
CA ALA A 66 -1.49 23.87 16.61
C ALA A 66 -1.01 23.15 15.33
N ILE A 67 -1.78 23.18 14.24
CA ILE A 67 -1.33 22.67 12.94
C ILE A 67 -0.11 23.45 12.45
N ASN A 68 -0.12 24.79 12.57
CA ASN A 68 1.01 25.62 12.15
C ASN A 68 2.27 25.36 13.00
N ALA A 69 2.11 25.15 14.29
CA ALA A 69 3.22 24.78 15.19
C ALA A 69 3.76 23.38 14.83
N GLY A 70 2.88 22.41 14.59
CA GLY A 70 3.27 21.04 14.21
C GLY A 70 4.08 20.97 12.91
N ARG A 71 3.82 21.86 11.95
CA ARG A 71 4.58 21.92 10.69
C ARG A 71 6.06 22.29 10.87
N LYS A 72 6.42 22.95 11.96
CA LYS A 72 7.83 23.27 12.27
C LYS A 72 8.61 22.03 12.65
N SER A 73 7.97 21.08 13.35
CA SER A 73 8.58 19.81 13.76
C SER A 73 8.39 18.70 12.70
N ALA A 74 7.40 18.83 11.83
CA ALA A 74 7.11 17.87 10.75
C ALA A 74 6.99 18.64 9.40
N PRO A 75 8.10 19.04 8.78
CA PRO A 75 8.08 19.77 7.53
C PRO A 75 7.54 18.91 6.36
N ALA A 76 7.05 19.58 5.31
CA ALA A 76 6.37 18.91 4.20
C ALA A 76 7.16 17.73 3.57
N PRO A 77 8.48 17.80 3.34
CA PRO A 77 9.23 16.66 2.81
C PRO A 77 9.17 15.43 3.72
N TYR A 78 9.27 15.63 5.05
CA TYR A 78 9.14 14.56 6.04
C TYR A 78 7.74 13.95 6.01
N LEU A 79 6.69 14.78 5.98
CA LEU A 79 5.31 14.31 5.89
C LEU A 79 5.06 13.51 4.62
N LYS A 80 5.53 13.99 3.46
CA LYS A 80 5.41 13.28 2.18
C LYS A 80 6.04 11.90 2.23
N PHE A 81 7.24 11.79 2.81
CA PHE A 81 7.91 10.51 3.00
C PHE A 81 7.09 9.58 3.90
N GLN A 82 6.74 10.03 5.11
CA GLN A 82 6.04 9.20 6.09
C GLN A 82 4.65 8.75 5.59
N VAL A 83 3.88 9.65 4.98
CA VAL A 83 2.57 9.30 4.44
C VAL A 83 2.69 8.35 3.25
N SER A 84 3.69 8.51 2.38
CA SER A 84 3.92 7.57 1.28
C SER A 84 4.27 6.17 1.78
N GLN A 85 5.13 6.05 2.80
CA GLN A 85 5.47 4.78 3.41
C GLN A 85 4.28 4.11 4.08
N MET A 86 3.47 4.89 4.79
CA MET A 86 2.27 4.40 5.44
C MET A 86 1.25 3.88 4.41
N VAL A 87 0.92 4.70 3.40
CA VAL A 87 -0.03 4.31 2.34
C VAL A 87 0.47 3.07 1.60
N CYS A 88 1.76 3.01 1.25
CA CYS A 88 2.36 1.82 0.64
C CYS A 88 2.13 0.57 1.51
N GLY A 89 2.42 0.62 2.79
CA GLY A 89 2.26 -0.53 3.69
C GLY A 89 0.80 -0.97 3.85
N VAL A 90 -0.11 -0.02 4.13
CA VAL A 90 -1.53 -0.35 4.40
C VAL A 90 -2.30 -0.77 3.14
N THR A 91 -1.77 -0.51 1.94
CA THR A 91 -2.36 -0.93 0.67
C THR A 91 -1.79 -2.25 0.13
N GLY A 92 -0.93 -2.93 0.90
CA GLY A 92 -0.34 -4.22 0.55
C GLY A 92 0.98 -4.12 -0.20
N GLY A 93 1.66 -2.99 -0.13
CA GLY A 93 3.01 -2.79 -0.67
C GLY A 93 4.12 -3.25 0.29
N PRO A 94 5.37 -3.27 -0.17
CA PRO A 94 6.51 -3.81 0.59
C PRO A 94 7.07 -2.85 1.65
N CYS A 95 6.52 -1.64 1.79
CA CYS A 95 7.06 -0.62 2.66
C CYS A 95 6.79 -0.91 4.15
N LYS A 96 7.73 -0.53 5.01
CA LYS A 96 7.54 -0.55 6.45
C LYS A 96 7.39 0.88 6.97
N TYR A 97 6.23 1.19 7.49
CA TYR A 97 6.02 2.47 8.18
C TYR A 97 6.77 2.48 9.51
N THR A 98 7.62 3.47 9.70
CA THR A 98 8.44 3.65 10.90
C THR A 98 8.11 4.95 11.65
N GLY A 99 7.05 5.63 11.22
CA GLY A 99 6.57 6.85 11.88
C GLY A 99 5.77 6.56 13.16
N LYS A 100 5.30 7.63 13.78
CA LYS A 100 4.45 7.56 14.97
C LYS A 100 3.05 7.06 14.64
N ALA A 101 2.36 6.45 15.61
CA ALA A 101 0.95 6.10 15.49
C ALA A 101 0.09 7.36 15.23
N MET A 102 -1.09 7.16 14.58
CA MET A 102 -1.98 8.28 14.23
C MET A 102 -2.37 9.12 15.45
N LYS A 103 -2.75 8.49 16.54
CA LYS A 103 -3.10 9.16 17.79
C LYS A 103 -1.94 10.02 18.33
N GLU A 104 -0.75 9.47 18.38
CA GLU A 104 0.44 10.17 18.90
C GLU A 104 0.85 11.35 18.02
N SER A 105 0.82 11.16 16.69
CA SER A 105 1.24 12.19 15.73
C SER A 105 0.26 13.36 15.62
N HIS A 106 -1.01 13.15 16.00
CA HIS A 106 -2.07 14.16 15.86
C HIS A 106 -2.61 14.73 17.19
N ALA A 107 -2.33 14.08 18.32
CA ALA A 107 -2.90 14.46 19.62
C ALA A 107 -2.73 15.95 19.98
N HIS A 108 -1.57 16.54 19.64
CA HIS A 108 -1.25 17.93 19.91
C HIS A 108 -1.81 18.92 18.89
N LEU A 109 -2.43 18.46 17.80
CA LEU A 109 -2.94 19.32 16.73
C LEU A 109 -4.37 19.80 16.97
N ASN A 110 -5.10 19.23 17.94
CA ASN A 110 -6.47 19.58 18.29
C ASN A 110 -7.42 19.61 17.07
N ILE A 111 -7.30 18.65 16.19
CA ILE A 111 -8.08 18.58 14.95
C ILE A 111 -9.56 18.31 15.27
N ASN A 112 -10.45 19.16 14.75
CA ASN A 112 -11.89 19.01 14.88
C ASN A 112 -12.53 18.39 13.63
N GLU A 113 -13.84 18.09 13.71
CA GLU A 113 -14.63 17.49 12.62
C GLU A 113 -14.57 18.29 11.30
N ARG A 114 -14.61 19.62 11.40
CA ARG A 114 -14.56 20.49 10.21
C ARG A 114 -13.19 20.39 9.53
N GLU A 115 -12.11 20.39 10.29
CA GLU A 115 -10.74 20.28 9.77
C GLU A 115 -10.48 18.90 9.18
N TRP A 116 -11.04 17.84 9.78
CA TRP A 116 -11.06 16.52 9.19
C TRP A 116 -11.78 16.51 7.83
N GLY A 117 -12.96 17.14 7.74
CA GLY A 117 -13.69 17.27 6.47
C GLY A 117 -12.91 18.04 5.41
N VAL A 118 -12.20 19.10 5.81
CA VAL A 118 -11.30 19.85 4.90
C VAL A 118 -10.19 18.95 4.38
N MET A 119 -9.52 18.21 5.25
CA MET A 119 -8.47 17.25 4.86
C MET A 119 -9.01 16.21 3.88
N ALA A 120 -10.16 15.60 4.17
CA ALA A 120 -10.79 14.61 3.29
C ALA A 120 -11.13 15.20 1.91
N GLY A 121 -11.61 16.45 1.86
CA GLY A 121 -11.85 17.16 0.61
C GLY A 121 -10.59 17.42 -0.20
N GLU A 122 -9.49 17.81 0.43
CA GLU A 122 -8.20 17.97 -0.26
C GLU A 122 -7.64 16.63 -0.75
N PHE A 123 -7.82 15.56 0.02
CA PHE A 123 -7.44 14.22 -0.41
C PHE A 123 -8.19 13.80 -1.67
N LYS A 124 -9.53 13.98 -1.68
CA LYS A 124 -10.35 13.71 -2.87
C LYS A 124 -9.86 14.45 -4.11
N LYS A 125 -9.57 15.75 -3.97
CA LYS A 125 -9.06 16.58 -5.08
C LYS A 125 -7.75 16.03 -5.66
N SER A 126 -6.86 15.52 -4.81
CA SER A 126 -5.62 14.90 -5.26
C SER A 126 -5.89 13.59 -6.01
N LEU A 127 -6.76 12.73 -5.48
CA LEU A 127 -7.15 11.49 -6.15
C LEU A 127 -7.79 11.75 -7.52
N ASP A 128 -8.68 12.73 -7.61
CA ASP A 128 -9.32 13.13 -8.87
C ASP A 128 -8.31 13.69 -9.89
N LYS A 129 -7.39 14.55 -9.43
CA LYS A 129 -6.33 15.12 -10.27
C LYS A 129 -5.50 14.06 -10.97
N PHE A 130 -5.16 13.00 -10.25
CA PHE A 130 -4.37 11.87 -10.78
C PHE A 130 -5.24 10.75 -11.36
N LYS A 131 -6.55 10.98 -11.51
CA LYS A 131 -7.50 10.06 -12.12
C LYS A 131 -7.50 8.68 -11.46
N VAL A 132 -7.34 8.63 -10.14
CA VAL A 132 -7.47 7.38 -9.38
C VAL A 132 -8.89 6.86 -9.57
N PRO A 133 -9.11 5.60 -9.98
CA PRO A 133 -10.45 5.09 -10.23
C PRO A 133 -11.32 5.08 -8.96
N ALA A 134 -12.64 5.17 -9.12
CA ALA A 134 -13.58 5.33 -8.01
C ALA A 134 -13.53 4.20 -6.97
N ALA A 135 -13.27 2.96 -7.41
CA ALA A 135 -13.14 1.80 -6.51
C ALA A 135 -11.93 1.96 -5.58
N GLU A 136 -10.77 2.32 -6.13
CA GLU A 136 -9.54 2.57 -5.36
C GLU A 136 -9.68 3.78 -4.45
N GLN A 137 -10.36 4.84 -4.91
CA GLN A 137 -10.68 5.99 -4.04
C GLN A 137 -11.49 5.55 -2.83
N LYS A 138 -12.54 4.72 -3.05
CA LYS A 138 -13.38 4.23 -1.95
C LYS A 138 -12.55 3.44 -0.94
N GLU A 139 -11.73 2.49 -1.39
CA GLU A 139 -10.87 1.70 -0.51
C GLU A 139 -9.90 2.59 0.29
N LEU A 140 -9.31 3.61 -0.35
CA LEU A 140 -8.45 4.57 0.33
C LEU A 140 -9.21 5.39 1.39
N PHE A 141 -10.44 5.83 1.09
CA PHE A 141 -11.27 6.53 2.07
C PHE A 141 -11.71 5.63 3.22
N ASP A 142 -11.98 4.35 2.97
CA ASP A 142 -12.28 3.38 4.02
C ASP A 142 -11.07 3.23 4.96
N ILE A 143 -9.86 3.10 4.42
CA ILE A 143 -8.62 3.04 5.21
C ILE A 143 -8.40 4.32 6.02
N VAL A 144 -8.48 5.48 5.38
CA VAL A 144 -8.31 6.78 6.06
C VAL A 144 -9.38 6.96 7.14
N GLY A 145 -10.61 6.55 6.87
CA GLY A 145 -11.73 6.65 7.82
C GLY A 145 -11.48 5.92 9.13
N THR A 146 -10.75 4.80 9.12
CA THR A 146 -10.40 4.07 10.35
C THR A 146 -9.54 4.88 11.32
N THR A 147 -8.80 5.87 10.84
CA THR A 147 -7.90 6.70 11.65
C THR A 147 -8.60 7.89 12.32
N LYS A 148 -9.84 8.20 11.93
CA LYS A 148 -10.57 9.38 12.37
C LYS A 148 -10.70 9.47 13.89
N ALA A 149 -11.01 8.36 14.55
CA ALA A 149 -11.21 8.32 16.00
C ALA A 149 -9.93 8.64 16.80
N ASP A 150 -8.75 8.39 16.20
CA ASP A 150 -7.45 8.68 16.80
C ASP A 150 -7.00 10.13 16.57
N ILE A 151 -7.59 10.80 15.57
CA ILE A 151 -7.14 12.12 15.09
C ILE A 151 -8.06 13.24 15.58
N VAL A 152 -9.37 13.02 15.51
CA VAL A 152 -10.36 14.06 15.80
C VAL A 152 -10.64 14.11 17.29
N VAL A 153 -10.40 15.29 17.89
CA VAL A 153 -10.76 15.53 19.29
C VAL A 153 -12.27 15.73 19.42
N ARG A 154 -12.90 14.93 20.27
CA ARG A 154 -14.30 15.14 20.66
C ARG A 154 -14.34 16.30 21.65
N LYS A 155 -14.91 17.42 21.22
CA LYS A 155 -15.30 18.50 22.11
C LYS A 155 -16.78 18.40 22.44
#